data_a6bb93b0bacaaf18a6f18fa89a5271b8
#
_entry.id   a6bb93b0bacaaf18a6f18fa89a5271b8
#
_cell.length_a   1.000
_cell.length_b   1.000
_cell.length_c   1.000
_cell.angle_alpha   90.00
_cell.angle_beta   90.00
_cell.angle_gamma   90.00
#
_symmetry.space_group_name_H-M   'P 1'
#
loop_
_entity.id
_entity.type
_entity.pdbx_description
1 polymer ?
#
loop_
_entity_poly.entity_id
_entity_poly.type
_entity_poly.pdbx_seq_one_letter_code
_entity_poly.pdbx_strand_id
1 'polypeptide(L)'
;MIFASETGFGRGAPPSRPRGRTRLLPNRNVAAPADGRVRYAHGMEPTDATAPQIQDSQDGRRAVQRRGTVRVVTVAYNPGEELVRFLESLGRASRRRVRVVIADNGSEHEIVREAAERFGAEVVTDGTNRGYGAGANLAARDLGEDWIVVANPDIVWRPDSLDVLIDAGLNTAGAGCLGPRLLNPDGSVYPSGRALPTLVRGAGHAALTRVWPSNPFSAAYHSQGGNDAVREVGWLSGACLALPAPVWRELGGFDEGYFMFFEDVDLGARVARAGWRNVQVPAAIVVHEQGASWKARPERMIRAHHASARRYLDGVYSAPWQAPLRWAVDGGLRLREELEVRASAPRPPRRGRRK
;
A
#
# COMPACT_ATOMS: atom_id res chain seq x y z
N MET A 1 -23.06 -2.40 -2.74
CA MET A 1 -22.60 -2.46 -1.32
C MET A 1 -21.43 -3.43 -1.12
N ILE A 2 -21.11 -4.30 -2.08
CA ILE A 2 -20.02 -5.28 -1.99
C ILE A 2 -18.66 -4.61 -1.98
N PHE A 3 -18.52 -3.43 -2.59
CA PHE A 3 -17.25 -2.71 -2.75
C PHE A 3 -17.28 -1.26 -2.24
N ALA A 4 -18.39 -0.80 -1.64
CA ALA A 4 -18.55 0.62 -1.27
C ALA A 4 -18.01 1.00 0.12
N SER A 5 -17.42 0.07 0.88
CA SER A 5 -16.82 0.39 2.19
C SER A 5 -15.41 0.99 2.09
N GLU A 6 -14.84 1.06 0.89
CA GLU A 6 -13.52 1.68 0.69
C GLU A 6 -13.57 3.18 0.41
N THR A 7 -14.70 3.67 -0.07
CA THR A 7 -14.93 5.11 -0.20
C THR A 7 -15.77 5.58 0.98
N GLY A 8 -15.15 5.71 2.16
CA GLY A 8 -15.78 6.26 3.33
C GLY A 8 -16.22 7.71 3.08
N PHE A 9 -17.43 7.92 2.55
CA PHE A 9 -18.13 9.19 2.61
C PHE A 9 -18.59 9.44 4.07
N GLY A 10 -17.64 9.62 4.98
CA GLY A 10 -17.88 10.12 6.32
C GLY A 10 -18.33 11.56 6.24
N ARG A 11 -19.60 11.84 6.52
CA ARG A 11 -20.05 13.17 6.84
C ARG A 11 -19.33 13.62 8.10
N GLY A 12 -18.37 14.54 7.98
CA GLY A 12 -17.73 15.18 9.11
C GLY A 12 -18.77 15.89 9.96
N ALA A 13 -18.97 15.42 11.18
CA ALA A 13 -19.59 16.19 12.24
C ALA A 13 -18.57 17.26 12.70
N PRO A 14 -19.01 18.48 13.04
CA PRO A 14 -18.11 19.52 13.50
C PRO A 14 -17.47 19.12 14.85
N PRO A 15 -16.23 19.52 15.13
CA PRO A 15 -15.54 19.14 16.34
C PRO A 15 -16.20 19.81 17.57
N SER A 16 -16.62 18.99 18.53
CA SER A 16 -17.02 19.43 19.87
C SER A 16 -15.77 19.85 20.65
N ARG A 17 -15.79 21.08 21.18
CA ARG A 17 -14.74 21.62 22.06
C ARG A 17 -14.62 20.79 23.34
N PRO A 18 -13.41 20.41 23.80
CA PRO A 18 -13.24 19.79 25.10
C PRO A 18 -13.28 20.87 26.21
N ARG A 19 -14.23 20.75 27.13
CA ARG A 19 -14.15 21.36 28.46
C ARG A 19 -13.58 20.30 29.39
N GLY A 20 -12.51 20.64 30.11
CA GLY A 20 -12.04 19.80 31.23
C GLY A 20 -10.58 20.07 31.58
N ARG A 21 -10.36 21.08 32.43
CA ARG A 21 -9.09 21.26 33.16
C ARG A 21 -8.93 20.11 34.15
N THR A 22 -7.91 19.29 34.02
CA THR A 22 -7.45 18.38 35.08
C THR A 22 -6.13 18.89 35.60
N ARG A 23 -6.13 19.17 36.92
CA ARG A 23 -4.98 19.60 37.72
C ARG A 23 -3.91 18.51 37.76
N LEU A 24 -2.68 18.89 37.44
CA LEU A 24 -1.49 18.08 37.74
C LEU A 24 -1.17 18.22 39.22
N LEU A 25 -1.11 17.10 39.92
CA LEU A 25 -0.49 16.99 41.25
C LEU A 25 0.97 16.54 41.09
N PRO A 26 1.89 17.08 41.90
CA PRO A 26 3.31 16.75 41.81
C PRO A 26 3.62 15.43 42.52
N ASN A 27 4.35 14.54 41.86
CA ASN A 27 4.84 13.31 42.45
C ASN A 27 6.18 13.59 43.16
N ARG A 28 6.21 13.23 44.45
CA ARG A 28 7.35 13.38 45.35
C ARG A 28 8.29 12.19 45.30
N ASN A 29 9.58 12.50 45.21
CA ASN A 29 10.73 11.81 45.83
C ASN A 29 10.84 10.27 45.72
N VAL A 30 11.86 9.83 44.99
CA VAL A 30 12.69 8.69 45.41
C VAL A 30 14.16 9.12 45.32
N ALA A 31 14.84 9.01 46.48
CA ALA A 31 16.20 9.35 46.67
C ALA A 31 17.17 8.33 46.07
N ALA A 32 18.30 8.82 45.55
CA ALA A 32 19.45 8.00 45.17
C ALA A 32 20.26 7.60 46.40
N PRO A 33 20.81 6.38 46.47
CA PRO A 33 21.89 6.07 47.47
C PRO A 33 23.25 6.36 46.85
N ALA A 34 24.06 6.98 47.70
CA ALA A 34 25.46 7.27 47.45
C ALA A 34 26.37 6.06 47.74
N ASP A 35 27.56 6.09 47.11
CA ASP A 35 28.80 5.40 47.46
C ASP A 35 28.86 3.88 47.44
N GLY A 36 29.64 3.38 46.49
CA GLY A 36 30.10 2.00 46.43
C GLY A 36 31.35 1.86 45.55
N ARG A 37 32.50 2.29 46.11
CA ARG A 37 33.81 2.04 45.47
C ARG A 37 34.08 0.56 45.36
N VAL A 38 34.22 0.06 44.10
CA VAL A 38 34.75 -1.27 43.82
C VAL A 38 36.26 -1.16 43.61
N ARG A 39 37.04 -1.86 44.48
CA ARG A 39 38.49 -2.00 44.39
C ARG A 39 38.86 -2.94 43.23
N TYR A 40 39.73 -2.47 42.35
CA TYR A 40 40.39 -3.35 41.37
C TYR A 40 41.54 -4.11 42.03
N ALA A 41 41.54 -5.44 41.90
CA ALA A 41 42.66 -6.28 42.24
C ALA A 41 43.72 -6.21 41.12
N HIS A 42 44.95 -5.96 41.54
CA HIS A 42 46.14 -6.01 40.67
C HIS A 42 46.54 -7.45 40.37
N GLY A 43 46.97 -7.65 39.11
CA GLY A 43 47.85 -8.73 38.75
C GLY A 43 47.40 -9.59 37.58
N MET A 44 47.81 -9.18 36.37
CA MET A 44 48.30 -10.10 35.33
C MET A 44 48.93 -9.25 34.22
N GLU A 45 50.17 -9.60 33.85
CA GLU A 45 50.95 -8.96 32.81
C GLU A 45 50.35 -9.17 31.39
N PRO A 46 50.61 -8.25 30.45
CA PRO A 46 50.04 -8.32 29.11
C PRO A 46 50.79 -9.37 28.27
N THR A 47 50.11 -10.46 27.93
CA THR A 47 50.52 -11.31 26.82
C THR A 47 50.13 -10.62 25.52
N ASP A 48 51.10 -10.52 24.65
CA ASP A 48 51.11 -10.00 23.31
C ASP A 48 49.95 -10.63 22.49
N ALA A 49 48.81 -9.94 22.40
CA ALA A 49 47.71 -10.28 21.52
C ALA A 49 47.68 -9.25 20.40
N THR A 50 48.28 -9.64 19.29
CA THR A 50 48.17 -8.97 17.97
C THR A 50 46.73 -8.52 17.73
N ALA A 51 46.50 -7.21 17.66
CA ALA A 51 45.22 -6.63 17.35
C ALA A 51 44.66 -7.22 16.06
N PRO A 52 43.39 -7.64 16.02
CA PRO A 52 42.77 -8.07 14.77
C PRO A 52 42.67 -6.84 13.85
N GLN A 53 43.49 -6.86 12.81
CA GLN A 53 43.44 -5.85 11.77
C GLN A 53 42.09 -5.89 11.08
N ILE A 54 41.49 -4.74 10.96
CA ILE A 54 40.36 -4.29 10.17
C ILE A 54 40.20 -5.07 8.85
N GLN A 55 39.52 -6.23 8.92
CA GLN A 55 38.93 -6.95 7.78
C GLN A 55 37.44 -6.59 7.63
N ASP A 56 36.94 -5.72 8.51
CA ASP A 56 35.50 -5.42 8.67
C ASP A 56 34.90 -4.54 7.55
N SER A 57 35.73 -3.85 6.76
CA SER A 57 35.22 -2.93 5.73
C SER A 57 34.85 -3.60 4.40
N GLN A 58 35.47 -4.74 4.09
CA GLN A 58 35.16 -5.46 2.85
C GLN A 58 33.99 -6.46 3.01
N ASP A 59 33.89 -7.12 4.16
CA ASP A 59 32.76 -8.01 4.45
C ASP A 59 31.47 -7.20 4.71
N GLY A 60 31.53 -6.05 5.34
CA GLY A 60 30.43 -5.12 5.44
C GLY A 60 29.93 -4.61 4.08
N ARG A 61 30.82 -4.26 3.17
CA ARG A 61 30.47 -3.88 1.78
C ARG A 61 29.94 -5.05 0.95
N ARG A 62 30.48 -6.27 1.13
CA ARG A 62 29.96 -7.48 0.48
C ARG A 62 28.63 -7.93 1.05
N ALA A 63 28.38 -7.74 2.36
CA ALA A 63 27.07 -7.98 2.97
C ALA A 63 26.00 -7.00 2.48
N VAL A 64 26.38 -5.72 2.24
CA VAL A 64 25.51 -4.71 1.61
C VAL A 64 25.22 -5.05 0.14
N GLN A 65 26.20 -5.58 -0.60
CA GLN A 65 26.00 -6.04 -1.99
C GLN A 65 25.12 -7.28 -2.12
N ARG A 66 24.98 -8.13 -1.08
CA ARG A 66 24.07 -9.29 -1.04
C ARG A 66 22.61 -8.94 -0.74
N ARG A 67 22.29 -7.66 -0.47
CA ARG A 67 20.95 -7.23 -0.06
C ARG A 67 19.94 -7.04 -1.21
N GLY A 68 20.36 -7.27 -2.46
CA GLY A 68 19.54 -7.07 -3.65
C GLY A 68 19.36 -5.58 -4.01
N THR A 69 19.28 -5.30 -5.29
CA THR A 69 18.96 -3.97 -5.83
C THR A 69 17.44 -3.83 -5.96
N VAL A 70 16.91 -2.62 -5.78
CA VAL A 70 15.48 -2.36 -5.78
C VAL A 70 15.14 -1.26 -6.76
N ARG A 71 14.19 -1.52 -7.67
CA ARG A 71 13.49 -0.46 -8.40
C ARG A 71 12.22 -0.10 -7.64
N VAL A 72 12.09 1.17 -7.27
CA VAL A 72 10.83 1.72 -6.75
C VAL A 72 10.14 2.46 -7.88
N VAL A 73 8.94 2.04 -8.18
CA VAL A 73 8.06 2.63 -9.20
C VAL A 73 6.91 3.35 -8.52
N THR A 74 6.65 4.58 -8.92
CA THR A 74 5.44 5.32 -8.51
C THR A 74 4.74 5.91 -9.73
N VAL A 75 3.41 5.94 -9.70
CA VAL A 75 2.58 6.51 -10.77
C VAL A 75 1.99 7.83 -10.29
N ALA A 76 2.42 8.92 -10.88
CA ALA A 76 2.00 10.27 -10.54
C ALA A 76 0.91 10.77 -11.51
N TYR A 77 -0.14 11.37 -10.96
CA TYR A 77 -1.19 12.06 -11.74
C TYR A 77 -1.47 13.41 -11.09
N ASN A 78 -0.86 14.47 -11.62
CA ASN A 78 -0.91 15.83 -11.10
C ASN A 78 -0.70 15.84 -9.57
N PRO A 79 0.45 15.33 -9.08
CA PRO A 79 0.71 15.25 -7.66
C PRO A 79 0.95 16.63 -7.08
N GLY A 80 0.70 16.78 -5.78
CA GLY A 80 1.14 17.91 -5.00
C GLY A 80 2.40 17.59 -4.19
N GLU A 81 2.47 18.11 -2.97
CA GLU A 81 3.61 17.89 -2.06
C GLU A 81 3.74 16.43 -1.58
N GLU A 82 2.71 15.60 -1.77
CA GLU A 82 2.76 14.19 -1.40
C GLU A 82 3.89 13.44 -2.12
N LEU A 83 4.17 13.74 -3.40
CA LEU A 83 5.29 13.15 -4.14
C LEU A 83 6.63 13.49 -3.50
N VAL A 84 6.81 14.73 -3.05
CA VAL A 84 8.02 15.18 -2.36
C VAL A 84 8.19 14.43 -1.04
N ARG A 85 7.13 14.32 -0.23
CA ARG A 85 7.14 13.57 1.04
C ARG A 85 7.43 12.08 0.82
N PHE A 86 6.86 11.49 -0.23
CA PHE A 86 7.15 10.13 -0.64
C PHE A 86 8.65 9.93 -0.89
N LEU A 87 9.24 10.73 -1.77
CA LEU A 87 10.66 10.63 -2.15
C LEU A 87 11.59 10.91 -0.96
N GLU A 88 11.28 11.91 -0.15
CA GLU A 88 12.05 12.24 1.04
C GLU A 88 12.03 11.11 2.08
N SER A 89 10.86 10.52 2.32
CA SER A 89 10.72 9.41 3.26
C SER A 89 11.39 8.13 2.77
N LEU A 90 11.39 7.90 1.46
CA LEU A 90 12.03 6.73 0.84
C LEU A 90 13.54 6.73 1.07
N GLY A 91 14.19 7.89 1.09
CA GLY A 91 15.62 8.01 1.38
C GLY A 91 16.04 7.46 2.75
N ARG A 92 15.11 7.32 3.70
CA ARG A 92 15.32 6.73 5.04
C ARG A 92 14.79 5.30 5.18
N ALA A 93 14.06 4.82 4.19
CA ALA A 93 13.37 3.53 4.25
C ALA A 93 14.28 2.34 3.93
N SER A 94 15.44 2.56 3.30
CA SER A 94 16.34 1.51 2.87
C SER A 94 17.79 1.93 2.86
N ARG A 95 18.67 0.97 3.14
CA ARG A 95 20.14 1.06 2.95
C ARG A 95 20.59 0.32 1.68
N ARG A 96 19.64 -0.21 0.92
CA ARG A 96 19.91 -0.86 -0.36
C ARG A 96 20.15 0.19 -1.45
N ARG A 97 20.69 -0.28 -2.59
CA ARG A 97 20.70 0.53 -3.80
C ARG A 97 19.28 0.59 -4.36
N VAL A 98 18.65 1.75 -4.26
CA VAL A 98 17.32 2.02 -4.78
C VAL A 98 17.42 2.89 -6.01
N ARG A 99 16.75 2.48 -7.10
CA ARG A 99 16.50 3.30 -8.29
C ARG A 99 15.02 3.67 -8.30
N VAL A 100 14.71 4.95 -8.39
CA VAL A 100 13.35 5.43 -8.43
C VAL A 100 12.97 5.80 -9.85
N VAL A 101 11.82 5.30 -10.31
CA VAL A 101 11.25 5.65 -11.62
C VAL A 101 9.80 6.10 -11.40
N ILE A 102 9.50 7.31 -11.84
CA ILE A 102 8.19 7.95 -11.75
C ILE A 102 7.50 7.85 -13.11
N ALA A 103 6.37 7.14 -13.19
CA ALA A 103 5.50 7.20 -14.36
C ALA A 103 4.60 8.45 -14.24
N ASP A 104 4.81 9.42 -15.10
CA ASP A 104 4.00 10.64 -15.11
C ASP A 104 2.82 10.47 -16.07
N ASN A 105 1.66 10.22 -15.48
CA ASN A 105 0.36 10.09 -16.16
C ASN A 105 -0.43 11.42 -16.16
N GLY A 106 0.15 12.50 -15.63
CA GLY A 106 -0.52 13.80 -15.46
C GLY A 106 -0.41 14.72 -16.66
N SER A 107 -0.83 15.94 -16.45
CA SER A 107 -0.69 17.05 -17.38
C SER A 107 0.18 18.18 -16.80
N GLU A 108 0.51 18.12 -15.51
CA GLU A 108 1.33 19.11 -14.78
C GLU A 108 2.74 18.51 -14.57
N HIS A 109 3.48 18.34 -15.67
CA HIS A 109 4.77 17.65 -15.71
C HIS A 109 5.89 18.35 -14.92
N GLU A 110 5.78 19.69 -14.76
CA GLU A 110 6.81 20.48 -14.08
C GLU A 110 7.07 20.03 -12.65
N ILE A 111 6.01 19.86 -11.87
CA ILE A 111 6.09 19.43 -10.47
C ILE A 111 6.78 18.06 -10.35
N VAL A 112 6.45 17.14 -11.26
CA VAL A 112 7.06 15.80 -11.28
C VAL A 112 8.54 15.89 -11.64
N ARG A 113 8.89 16.73 -12.62
CA ARG A 113 10.27 16.90 -13.05
C ARG A 113 11.13 17.54 -11.96
N GLU A 114 10.65 18.61 -11.31
CA GLU A 114 11.37 19.26 -10.21
C GLU A 114 11.60 18.30 -9.03
N ALA A 115 10.60 17.53 -8.66
CA ALA A 115 10.74 16.51 -7.62
C ALA A 115 11.74 15.42 -8.02
N ALA A 116 11.68 14.95 -9.26
CA ALA A 116 12.61 13.93 -9.77
C ALA A 116 14.06 14.43 -9.78
N GLU A 117 14.32 15.63 -10.26
CA GLU A 117 15.65 16.26 -10.25
C GLU A 117 16.20 16.41 -8.83
N ARG A 118 15.37 16.87 -7.89
CA ARG A 118 15.76 17.06 -6.49
C ARG A 118 16.19 15.77 -5.80
N PHE A 119 15.56 14.64 -6.12
CA PHE A 119 15.80 13.36 -5.46
C PHE A 119 16.53 12.33 -6.32
N GLY A 120 16.96 12.71 -7.54
CA GLY A 120 17.68 11.82 -8.45
C GLY A 120 16.81 10.67 -8.97
N ALA A 121 15.51 10.90 -9.15
CA ALA A 121 14.58 9.95 -9.74
C ALA A 121 14.52 10.10 -11.26
N GLU A 122 14.15 9.03 -11.96
CA GLU A 122 13.90 9.06 -13.40
C GLU A 122 12.41 9.29 -13.65
N VAL A 123 12.07 10.01 -14.73
CA VAL A 123 10.69 10.22 -15.16
C VAL A 123 10.47 9.54 -16.49
N VAL A 124 9.37 8.78 -16.59
CA VAL A 124 8.90 8.20 -17.85
C VAL A 124 7.45 8.62 -18.09
N THR A 125 7.13 8.95 -19.33
CA THR A 125 5.78 9.26 -19.76
C THR A 125 5.58 8.89 -21.22
N ASP A 126 4.36 8.55 -21.62
CA ASP A 126 3.97 8.44 -23.02
C ASP A 126 3.02 9.56 -23.46
N GLY A 127 2.86 10.58 -22.60
CA GLY A 127 2.00 11.75 -22.84
C GLY A 127 0.50 11.47 -22.61
N THR A 128 0.13 10.28 -22.11
CA THR A 128 -1.27 9.89 -21.90
C THR A 128 -1.51 9.28 -20.53
N ASN A 129 -2.72 9.46 -20.00
CA ASN A 129 -3.11 8.77 -18.77
C ASN A 129 -3.74 7.40 -19.11
N ARG A 130 -2.94 6.37 -19.08
CA ARG A 130 -3.35 4.97 -19.34
C ARG A 130 -3.83 4.23 -18.10
N GLY A 131 -3.89 4.89 -16.96
CA GLY A 131 -4.24 4.28 -15.68
C GLY A 131 -3.05 3.84 -14.85
N TYR A 132 -3.34 3.30 -13.66
CA TYR A 132 -2.30 2.99 -12.67
C TYR A 132 -1.40 1.84 -13.10
N GLY A 133 -1.99 0.69 -13.45
CA GLY A 133 -1.23 -0.51 -13.81
C GLY A 133 -0.35 -0.30 -15.04
N ALA A 134 -0.88 0.35 -16.09
CA ALA A 134 -0.12 0.63 -17.31
C ALA A 134 1.02 1.64 -17.05
N GLY A 135 0.82 2.64 -16.21
CA GLY A 135 1.86 3.55 -15.77
C GLY A 135 2.98 2.81 -15.02
N ALA A 136 2.61 1.93 -14.10
CA ALA A 136 3.58 1.10 -13.37
C ALA A 136 4.37 0.17 -14.30
N ASN A 137 3.72 -0.45 -15.28
CA ASN A 137 4.39 -1.27 -16.28
C ASN A 137 5.35 -0.45 -17.14
N LEU A 138 4.98 0.78 -17.51
CA LEU A 138 5.85 1.69 -18.26
C LEU A 138 7.14 1.98 -17.48
N ALA A 139 7.04 2.29 -16.18
CA ALA A 139 8.19 2.55 -15.32
C ALA A 139 8.98 1.28 -14.95
N ALA A 140 8.40 0.11 -15.16
CA ALA A 140 9.04 -1.18 -14.96
C ALA A 140 9.72 -1.73 -16.23
N ARG A 141 9.68 -1.02 -17.36
CA ARG A 141 10.40 -1.42 -18.56
C ARG A 141 11.89 -1.54 -18.26
N ASP A 142 12.55 -2.50 -18.88
CA ASP A 142 14.00 -2.75 -18.70
C ASP A 142 14.40 -2.96 -17.22
N LEU A 143 13.54 -3.60 -16.44
CA LEU A 143 13.78 -3.93 -15.04
C LEU A 143 15.05 -4.80 -14.92
N GLY A 144 16.14 -4.21 -14.44
CA GLY A 144 17.42 -4.88 -14.24
C GLY A 144 17.75 -5.16 -12.77
N GLU A 145 16.98 -4.59 -11.86
CA GLU A 145 17.11 -4.77 -10.41
C GLU A 145 16.56 -6.14 -9.96
N ASP A 146 16.93 -6.57 -8.77
CA ASP A 146 16.50 -7.86 -8.19
C ASP A 146 15.04 -7.82 -7.70
N TRP A 147 14.59 -6.63 -7.31
CA TRP A 147 13.24 -6.38 -6.79
C TRP A 147 12.59 -5.20 -7.48
N ILE A 148 11.28 -5.28 -7.65
CA ILE A 148 10.43 -4.14 -7.98
C ILE A 148 9.50 -3.85 -6.81
N VAL A 149 9.36 -2.57 -6.48
CA VAL A 149 8.37 -2.06 -5.53
C VAL A 149 7.50 -1.06 -6.26
N VAL A 150 6.20 -1.35 -6.35
CA VAL A 150 5.22 -0.41 -6.89
C VAL A 150 4.51 0.24 -5.72
N ALA A 151 4.54 1.56 -5.67
CA ALA A 151 4.03 2.32 -4.54
C ALA A 151 3.29 3.59 -4.99
N ASN A 152 2.22 3.94 -4.28
CA ASN A 152 1.52 5.21 -4.53
C ASN A 152 2.39 6.41 -4.16
N PRO A 153 2.24 7.56 -4.84
CA PRO A 153 2.99 8.78 -4.54
C PRO A 153 2.55 9.47 -3.22
N ASP A 154 1.47 9.03 -2.60
CA ASP A 154 0.90 9.56 -1.37
C ASP A 154 1.13 8.64 -0.16
N ILE A 155 2.16 7.79 -0.21
CA ILE A 155 2.60 7.05 0.97
C ILE A 155 3.84 7.69 1.60
N VAL A 156 3.97 7.52 2.90
CA VAL A 156 5.14 7.94 3.68
C VAL A 156 5.77 6.71 4.33
N TRP A 157 7.01 6.44 3.96
CA TRP A 157 7.77 5.32 4.48
C TRP A 157 8.24 5.58 5.92
N ARG A 158 8.14 4.56 6.77
CA ARG A 158 8.87 4.59 8.05
C ARG A 158 10.34 4.19 7.82
N PRO A 159 11.27 4.67 8.67
CA PRO A 159 12.67 4.26 8.56
C PRO A 159 12.84 2.74 8.49
N ASP A 160 13.77 2.27 7.67
CA ASP A 160 14.13 0.88 7.41
C ASP A 160 12.97 -0.02 6.90
N SER A 161 11.74 0.51 6.68
CA SER A 161 10.56 -0.31 6.33
C SER A 161 10.67 -1.00 4.97
N LEU A 162 11.37 -0.43 4.00
CA LEU A 162 11.63 -1.09 2.72
C LEU A 162 12.61 -2.26 2.91
N ASP A 163 13.65 -2.09 3.73
CA ASP A 163 14.58 -3.18 4.05
C ASP A 163 13.87 -4.34 4.74
N VAL A 164 13.02 -4.04 5.74
CA VAL A 164 12.21 -5.03 6.44
C VAL A 164 11.31 -5.81 5.47
N LEU A 165 10.69 -5.11 4.50
CA LEU A 165 9.81 -5.73 3.51
C LEU A 165 10.57 -6.71 2.60
N ILE A 166 11.73 -6.28 2.07
CA ILE A 166 12.56 -7.10 1.19
C ILE A 166 13.21 -8.27 1.95
N ASP A 167 13.70 -8.04 3.17
CA ASP A 167 14.28 -9.10 4.01
C ASP A 167 13.24 -10.18 4.35
N ALA A 168 11.99 -9.80 4.61
CA ALA A 168 10.92 -10.76 4.80
C ALA A 168 10.69 -11.62 3.53
N GLY A 169 10.77 -11.02 2.35
CA GLY A 169 10.66 -11.74 1.07
C GLY A 169 11.80 -12.73 0.86
N LEU A 170 13.02 -12.34 1.17
CA LEU A 170 14.19 -13.22 1.08
C LEU A 170 14.13 -14.42 2.05
N ASN A 171 13.46 -14.25 3.18
CA ASN A 171 13.33 -15.27 4.24
C ASN A 171 12.02 -16.07 4.18
N THR A 172 11.10 -15.76 3.26
CA THR A 172 9.82 -16.45 3.12
C THR A 172 9.79 -17.29 1.84
N ALA A 173 9.87 -18.60 1.97
CA ALA A 173 9.83 -19.50 0.81
C ALA A 173 8.54 -19.29 0.00
N GLY A 174 8.67 -19.15 -1.32
CA GLY A 174 7.55 -18.97 -2.24
C GLY A 174 6.87 -17.60 -2.17
N ALA A 175 7.43 -16.61 -1.48
CA ALA A 175 6.91 -15.24 -1.51
C ALA A 175 7.04 -14.64 -2.90
N GLY A 176 5.91 -14.38 -3.57
CA GLY A 176 5.85 -13.80 -4.91
C GLY A 176 5.41 -12.35 -4.91
N CYS A 177 4.56 -11.96 -3.94
CA CYS A 177 4.16 -10.58 -3.74
C CYS A 177 4.11 -10.27 -2.25
N LEU A 178 4.72 -9.17 -1.82
CA LEU A 178 4.74 -8.74 -0.44
C LEU A 178 4.11 -7.36 -0.31
N GLY A 179 3.45 -7.11 0.83
CA GLY A 179 2.90 -5.80 1.16
C GLY A 179 3.14 -5.44 2.62
N PRO A 180 3.41 -4.16 2.93
CA PRO A 180 3.60 -3.69 4.29
C PRO A 180 2.28 -3.60 5.06
N ARG A 181 2.37 -3.29 6.36
CA ARG A 181 1.27 -2.71 7.12
C ARG A 181 1.05 -1.28 6.66
N LEU A 182 -0.12 -1.00 6.14
CA LEU A 182 -0.54 0.36 5.84
C LEU A 182 -1.24 0.96 7.06
N LEU A 183 -0.87 2.19 7.40
CA LEU A 183 -1.54 3.00 8.42
C LEU A 183 -2.25 4.18 7.77
N ASN A 184 -3.40 4.54 8.30
CA ASN A 184 -4.03 5.83 8.01
C ASN A 184 -3.25 6.96 8.70
N PRO A 185 -3.45 8.25 8.32
CA PRO A 185 -2.80 9.38 8.95
C PRO A 185 -3.05 9.51 10.45
N ASP A 186 -4.18 8.99 10.96
CA ASP A 186 -4.53 8.95 12.37
C ASP A 186 -3.85 7.80 13.14
N GLY A 187 -3.01 7.00 12.46
CA GLY A 187 -2.31 5.84 13.01
C GLY A 187 -3.14 4.55 13.06
N SER A 188 -4.41 4.57 12.68
CA SER A 188 -5.22 3.36 12.58
C SER A 188 -4.73 2.46 11.44
N VAL A 189 -4.91 1.14 11.59
CA VAL A 189 -4.47 0.17 10.58
C VAL A 189 -5.45 0.15 9.42
N TYR A 190 -4.92 0.38 8.20
CA TYR A 190 -5.65 0.15 6.96
C TYR A 190 -5.56 -1.34 6.56
N PRO A 191 -6.68 -2.01 6.24
CA PRO A 191 -6.66 -3.42 5.86
C PRO A 191 -6.00 -3.62 4.50
N SER A 192 -4.67 -3.77 4.46
CA SER A 192 -3.89 -3.89 3.21
C SER A 192 -3.76 -5.30 2.67
N GLY A 193 -3.98 -6.34 3.50
CA GLY A 193 -3.97 -7.74 3.08
C GLY A 193 -5.34 -8.36 3.25
N ARG A 194 -5.95 -8.91 2.19
CA ARG A 194 -7.33 -9.38 2.17
C ARG A 194 -7.47 -10.72 1.46
N ALA A 195 -8.59 -11.41 1.69
CA ALA A 195 -8.97 -12.56 0.90
C ALA A 195 -9.47 -12.14 -0.49
N LEU A 196 -9.21 -12.97 -1.52
CA LEU A 196 -9.74 -12.72 -2.87
C LEU A 196 -11.27 -12.59 -2.83
N PRO A 197 -11.83 -11.59 -3.53
CA PRO A 197 -13.28 -11.42 -3.60
C PRO A 197 -13.92 -12.56 -4.40
N THR A 198 -14.99 -13.12 -3.84
CA THR A 198 -15.85 -14.11 -4.52
C THR A 198 -17.29 -13.64 -4.48
N LEU A 199 -18.12 -14.06 -5.45
CA LEU A 199 -19.55 -13.70 -5.45
C LEU A 199 -20.25 -14.16 -4.17
N VAL A 200 -19.92 -15.34 -3.64
CA VAL A 200 -20.50 -15.85 -2.40
C VAL A 200 -20.18 -14.94 -1.21
N ARG A 201 -18.93 -14.55 -1.04
CA ARG A 201 -18.51 -13.62 0.02
C ARG A 201 -19.11 -12.24 -0.19
N GLY A 202 -19.12 -11.77 -1.44
CA GLY A 202 -19.67 -10.47 -1.79
C GLY A 202 -21.19 -10.40 -1.60
N ALA A 203 -21.94 -11.39 -2.07
CA ALA A 203 -23.39 -11.48 -1.89
C ALA A 203 -23.76 -11.68 -0.42
N GLY A 204 -23.04 -12.54 0.30
CA GLY A 204 -23.25 -12.75 1.74
C GLY A 204 -23.02 -11.46 2.55
N HIS A 205 -21.93 -10.75 2.26
CA HIS A 205 -21.67 -9.45 2.88
C HIS A 205 -22.79 -8.44 2.56
N ALA A 206 -23.14 -8.27 1.29
CA ALA A 206 -24.17 -7.32 0.86
C ALA A 206 -25.56 -7.61 1.44
N ALA A 207 -25.95 -8.88 1.51
CA ALA A 207 -27.25 -9.30 2.02
C ALA A 207 -27.34 -9.18 3.55
N LEU A 208 -26.28 -9.54 4.25
CA LEU A 208 -26.30 -9.69 5.70
C LEU A 208 -25.81 -8.45 6.46
N THR A 209 -25.01 -7.57 5.86
CA THR A 209 -24.43 -6.42 6.58
C THR A 209 -25.50 -5.46 7.13
N ARG A 210 -26.67 -5.33 6.47
CA ARG A 210 -27.75 -4.46 6.95
C ARG A 210 -28.48 -5.02 8.16
N VAL A 211 -28.60 -6.37 8.26
CA VAL A 211 -29.37 -7.07 9.31
C VAL A 211 -28.43 -7.61 10.39
N TRP A 212 -27.21 -7.97 10.00
CA TRP A 212 -26.19 -8.53 10.88
C TRP A 212 -24.80 -8.00 10.51
N PRO A 213 -24.40 -6.80 10.99
CA PRO A 213 -23.13 -6.13 10.62
C PRO A 213 -21.88 -6.96 10.95
N SER A 214 -21.92 -7.77 12.02
CA SER A 214 -20.82 -8.63 12.48
C SER A 214 -20.90 -10.06 11.93
N ASN A 215 -21.63 -10.31 10.83
CA ASN A 215 -21.74 -11.64 10.25
C ASN A 215 -20.36 -12.20 9.82
N PRO A 216 -20.19 -13.54 9.74
CA PRO A 216 -18.91 -14.17 9.42
C PRO A 216 -18.30 -13.71 8.08
N PHE A 217 -19.12 -13.33 7.09
CA PHE A 217 -18.65 -12.83 5.81
C PHE A 217 -18.08 -11.42 5.93
N SER A 218 -18.70 -10.56 6.74
CA SER A 218 -18.17 -9.23 7.08
C SER A 218 -16.95 -9.34 7.99
N ALA A 219 -16.97 -10.24 8.98
CA ALA A 219 -15.83 -10.52 9.84
C ALA A 219 -14.63 -11.04 9.04
N ALA A 220 -14.82 -11.99 8.12
CA ALA A 220 -13.76 -12.49 7.22
C ALA A 220 -13.23 -11.40 6.28
N TYR A 221 -14.06 -10.41 5.94
CA TYR A 221 -13.68 -9.26 5.13
C TYR A 221 -12.89 -8.22 5.94
N HIS A 222 -13.22 -8.02 7.22
CA HIS A 222 -12.62 -7.02 8.11
C HIS A 222 -11.57 -7.58 9.07
N SER A 223 -11.54 -8.89 9.33
CA SER A 223 -10.78 -9.52 10.44
C SER A 223 -9.26 -9.57 10.24
N GLN A 224 -8.71 -8.87 9.27
CA GLN A 224 -7.29 -9.02 8.91
C GLN A 224 -6.38 -7.90 9.41
N GLY A 225 -6.85 -7.04 10.32
CA GLY A 225 -6.10 -5.85 10.78
C GLY A 225 -5.16 -6.03 11.97
N GLY A 226 -5.26 -7.08 12.75
CA GLY A 226 -4.69 -7.13 14.12
C GLY A 226 -3.56 -8.12 14.39
N ASN A 227 -3.01 -8.83 13.41
CA ASN A 227 -1.94 -9.78 13.65
C ASN A 227 -0.57 -9.17 13.29
N ASP A 228 0.39 -9.22 14.23
CA ASP A 228 1.75 -8.71 14.05
C ASP A 228 2.69 -9.72 13.34
N ALA A 229 2.20 -10.93 13.05
CA ALA A 229 2.97 -11.95 12.36
C ALA A 229 2.88 -11.81 10.82
N VAL A 230 3.98 -12.15 10.16
CA VAL A 230 4.01 -12.35 8.70
C VAL A 230 2.99 -13.43 8.32
N ARG A 231 2.14 -13.16 7.33
CA ARG A 231 1.04 -14.06 6.97
C ARG A 231 0.74 -14.07 5.49
N GLU A 232 0.24 -15.19 5.01
CA GLU A 232 -0.31 -15.30 3.67
C GLU A 232 -1.71 -14.69 3.58
N VAL A 233 -1.98 -14.03 2.46
CA VAL A 233 -3.27 -13.38 2.17
C VAL A 233 -3.70 -13.68 0.73
N GLY A 234 -4.93 -13.39 0.38
CA GLY A 234 -5.41 -13.59 -0.99
C GLY A 234 -4.86 -12.55 -1.98
N TRP A 235 -4.76 -11.30 -1.54
CA TRP A 235 -4.21 -10.18 -2.29
C TRP A 235 -3.79 -9.05 -1.35
N LEU A 236 -2.99 -8.12 -1.87
CA LEU A 236 -2.43 -6.99 -1.16
C LEU A 236 -2.81 -5.69 -1.86
N SER A 237 -3.02 -4.62 -1.09
CA SER A 237 -3.36 -3.31 -1.64
C SER A 237 -2.25 -2.76 -2.53
N GLY A 238 -2.62 -2.29 -3.72
CA GLY A 238 -1.74 -1.65 -4.70
C GLY A 238 -1.05 -0.38 -4.19
N ALA A 239 -1.43 0.13 -3.01
CA ALA A 239 -0.76 1.27 -2.42
C ALA A 239 0.73 1.03 -2.14
N CYS A 240 1.14 -0.22 -1.87
CA CYS A 240 2.56 -0.61 -1.79
C CYS A 240 2.72 -2.13 -1.95
N LEU A 241 3.36 -2.54 -3.03
CA LEU A 241 3.65 -3.94 -3.38
C LEU A 241 5.12 -4.12 -3.70
N ALA A 242 5.74 -5.18 -3.19
CA ALA A 242 7.10 -5.59 -3.53
C ALA A 242 7.08 -7.00 -4.14
N LEU A 243 7.74 -7.18 -5.28
CA LEU A 243 7.86 -8.46 -5.95
C LEU A 243 9.32 -8.74 -6.34
N PRO A 244 9.79 -10.00 -6.26
CA PRO A 244 11.01 -10.39 -6.94
C PRO A 244 10.89 -10.10 -8.44
N ALA A 245 11.94 -9.55 -9.06
CA ALA A 245 11.90 -9.23 -10.48
C ALA A 245 11.60 -10.43 -11.40
N PRO A 246 12.06 -11.65 -11.11
CA PRO A 246 11.65 -12.82 -11.90
C PRO A 246 10.14 -13.07 -11.86
N VAL A 247 9.51 -12.91 -10.68
CA VAL A 247 8.05 -13.09 -10.53
C VAL A 247 7.30 -12.00 -11.28
N TRP A 248 7.73 -10.73 -11.19
CA TRP A 248 7.16 -9.63 -11.97
C TRP A 248 7.18 -9.93 -13.47
N ARG A 249 8.32 -10.39 -13.98
CA ARG A 249 8.46 -10.74 -15.42
C ARG A 249 7.62 -11.95 -15.82
N GLU A 250 7.55 -12.99 -15.00
CA GLU A 250 6.72 -14.16 -15.21
C GLU A 250 5.25 -13.80 -15.34
N LEU A 251 4.76 -12.89 -14.48
CA LEU A 251 3.37 -12.43 -14.47
C LEU A 251 3.09 -11.40 -15.56
N GLY A 252 4.10 -10.79 -16.18
CA GLY A 252 3.95 -9.72 -17.16
C GLY A 252 3.49 -8.39 -16.55
N GLY A 253 3.74 -8.17 -15.25
CA GLY A 253 3.32 -6.96 -14.54
C GLY A 253 1.82 -6.91 -14.27
N PHE A 254 1.24 -5.70 -14.24
CA PHE A 254 -0.21 -5.49 -14.12
C PHE A 254 -0.93 -5.76 -15.46
N ASP A 255 -2.18 -6.22 -15.40
CA ASP A 255 -3.07 -6.25 -16.57
C ASP A 255 -3.52 -4.82 -16.92
N GLU A 256 -3.05 -4.30 -18.04
CA GLU A 256 -3.35 -2.93 -18.52
C GLU A 256 -4.82 -2.72 -18.93
N GLY A 257 -5.61 -3.76 -18.94
CA GLY A 257 -7.07 -3.67 -19.12
C GLY A 257 -7.80 -3.06 -17.95
N TYR A 258 -7.14 -2.91 -16.80
CA TYR A 258 -7.64 -2.14 -15.65
C TYR A 258 -7.10 -0.71 -15.73
N PHE A 259 -7.99 0.27 -15.85
CA PHE A 259 -7.58 1.67 -15.78
C PHE A 259 -7.18 2.06 -14.36
N MET A 260 -7.98 1.67 -13.38
CA MET A 260 -7.78 1.90 -11.94
C MET A 260 -8.68 0.97 -11.15
N PHE A 261 -8.21 0.54 -9.96
CA PHE A 261 -8.86 -0.46 -9.09
C PHE A 261 -8.87 -1.86 -9.67
N PHE A 262 -8.79 -2.87 -8.81
CA PHE A 262 -8.75 -4.29 -9.13
C PHE A 262 -7.51 -4.79 -9.87
N GLU A 263 -6.61 -3.92 -10.35
CA GLU A 263 -5.32 -4.35 -10.90
C GLU A 263 -4.48 -5.09 -9.87
N ASP A 264 -4.56 -4.67 -8.61
CA ASP A 264 -3.90 -5.30 -7.46
C ASP A 264 -4.59 -6.63 -7.04
N VAL A 265 -5.91 -6.68 -7.09
CA VAL A 265 -6.69 -7.91 -6.86
C VAL A 265 -6.37 -8.95 -7.93
N ASP A 266 -6.34 -8.54 -9.21
CA ASP A 266 -5.98 -9.39 -10.34
C ASP A 266 -4.53 -9.90 -10.22
N LEU A 267 -3.59 -8.99 -9.91
CA LEU A 267 -2.19 -9.36 -9.69
C LEU A 267 -2.08 -10.41 -8.57
N GLY A 268 -2.74 -10.20 -7.43
CA GLY A 268 -2.75 -11.15 -6.32
C GLY A 268 -3.32 -12.52 -6.72
N ALA A 269 -4.38 -12.53 -7.53
CA ALA A 269 -4.95 -13.76 -8.05
C ALA A 269 -4.00 -14.48 -9.04
N ARG A 270 -3.26 -13.74 -9.89
CA ARG A 270 -2.25 -14.31 -10.80
C ARG A 270 -1.04 -14.84 -10.05
N VAL A 271 -0.57 -14.14 -9.01
CA VAL A 271 0.48 -14.61 -8.09
C VAL A 271 0.11 -15.99 -7.55
N ALA A 272 -1.09 -16.13 -6.98
CA ALA A 272 -1.54 -17.42 -6.42
C ALA A 272 -1.69 -18.51 -7.48
N ARG A 273 -2.21 -18.20 -8.67
CA ARG A 273 -2.33 -19.16 -9.79
C ARG A 273 -0.99 -19.65 -10.33
N ALA A 274 0.04 -18.81 -10.28
CA ALA A 274 1.41 -19.17 -10.65
C ALA A 274 2.14 -19.99 -9.55
N GLY A 275 1.48 -20.29 -8.43
CA GLY A 275 2.06 -21.07 -7.32
C GLY A 275 2.85 -20.24 -6.33
N TRP A 276 2.85 -18.91 -6.46
CA TRP A 276 3.48 -17.98 -5.53
C TRP A 276 2.53 -17.55 -4.42
N ARG A 277 3.08 -17.00 -3.34
CA ARG A 277 2.33 -16.55 -2.16
C ARG A 277 2.25 -15.03 -2.11
N ASN A 278 1.09 -14.49 -1.78
CA ASN A 278 0.90 -13.10 -1.37
C ASN A 278 1.14 -13.00 0.13
N VAL A 279 2.09 -12.21 0.57
CA VAL A 279 2.57 -12.19 1.95
C VAL A 279 2.45 -10.78 2.54
N GLN A 280 1.66 -10.63 3.60
CA GLN A 280 1.64 -9.39 4.38
C GLN A 280 2.75 -9.41 5.43
N VAL A 281 3.52 -8.32 5.50
CA VAL A 281 4.66 -8.10 6.39
C VAL A 281 4.35 -6.96 7.36
N PRO A 282 3.75 -7.23 8.53
CA PRO A 282 3.29 -6.17 9.45
C PRO A 282 4.43 -5.36 10.08
N ALA A 283 5.65 -5.90 10.13
CA ALA A 283 6.82 -5.18 10.64
C ALA A 283 7.31 -4.07 9.69
N ALA A 284 7.03 -4.18 8.39
CA ALA A 284 7.22 -3.10 7.44
C ALA A 284 6.04 -2.13 7.53
N ILE A 285 6.28 -0.87 7.86
CA ILE A 285 5.23 0.12 8.13
C ILE A 285 5.30 1.27 7.14
N VAL A 286 4.15 1.59 6.56
CA VAL A 286 3.97 2.70 5.62
C VAL A 286 2.70 3.45 5.99
N VAL A 287 2.71 4.78 5.98
CA VAL A 287 1.53 5.62 6.19
C VAL A 287 0.96 6.00 4.83
N HIS A 288 -0.33 5.78 4.59
CA HIS A 288 -1.01 6.12 3.35
C HIS A 288 -1.89 7.35 3.59
N GLU A 289 -1.46 8.49 3.07
CA GLU A 289 -2.13 9.79 3.30
C GLU A 289 -3.49 9.91 2.60
N GLN A 290 -3.81 8.99 1.68
CA GLN A 290 -5.05 8.94 0.90
C GLN A 290 -5.32 10.27 0.19
N GLY A 291 -4.45 10.61 -0.76
CA GLY A 291 -4.41 11.88 -1.46
C GLY A 291 -5.72 12.36 -2.07
N ALA A 292 -5.75 13.63 -2.44
CA ALA A 292 -6.94 14.34 -2.93
C ALA A 292 -7.34 13.95 -4.37
N SER A 293 -6.48 13.28 -5.12
CA SER A 293 -6.65 13.08 -6.58
C SER A 293 -7.96 12.37 -6.97
N TRP A 294 -8.41 11.38 -6.17
CA TRP A 294 -9.67 10.68 -6.45
C TRP A 294 -10.92 11.46 -6.00
N LYS A 295 -10.79 12.37 -5.01
CA LYS A 295 -11.91 13.16 -4.49
C LYS A 295 -12.38 14.22 -5.48
N ALA A 296 -11.51 14.65 -6.38
CA ALA A 296 -11.81 15.71 -7.35
C ALA A 296 -12.79 15.29 -8.47
N ARG A 297 -12.88 13.98 -8.76
CA ARG A 297 -13.71 13.46 -9.88
C ARG A 297 -14.46 12.19 -9.48
N PRO A 298 -15.41 12.25 -8.53
CA PRO A 298 -16.05 11.07 -7.97
C PRO A 298 -16.78 10.22 -9.00
N GLU A 299 -17.47 10.80 -9.99
CA GLU A 299 -18.17 10.07 -11.04
C GLU A 299 -17.22 9.19 -11.86
N ARG A 300 -16.10 9.77 -12.33
CA ARG A 300 -15.11 9.02 -13.12
C ARG A 300 -14.55 7.84 -12.31
N MET A 301 -14.31 8.03 -11.03
CA MET A 301 -13.80 6.97 -10.15
C MET A 301 -14.82 5.88 -9.88
N ILE A 302 -16.10 6.25 -9.68
CA ILE A 302 -17.21 5.28 -9.55
C ILE A 302 -17.30 4.42 -10.81
N ARG A 303 -17.30 5.03 -12.01
CA ARG A 303 -17.36 4.30 -13.28
C ARG A 303 -16.15 3.39 -13.47
N ALA A 304 -14.94 3.88 -13.21
CA ALA A 304 -13.72 3.08 -13.29
C ALA A 304 -13.76 1.86 -12.34
N HIS A 305 -14.20 2.07 -11.11
CA HIS A 305 -14.31 0.99 -10.11
C HIS A 305 -15.30 -0.10 -10.56
N HIS A 306 -16.48 0.29 -11.06
CA HIS A 306 -17.47 -0.69 -11.51
C HIS A 306 -17.04 -1.40 -12.82
N ALA A 307 -16.38 -0.69 -13.73
CA ALA A 307 -15.81 -1.28 -14.95
C ALA A 307 -14.74 -2.35 -14.59
N SER A 308 -13.85 -2.02 -13.68
CA SER A 308 -12.81 -2.94 -13.20
C SER A 308 -13.39 -4.13 -12.44
N ALA A 309 -14.42 -3.92 -11.61
CA ALA A 309 -15.12 -5.01 -10.93
C ALA A 309 -15.77 -5.99 -11.93
N ARG A 310 -16.40 -5.49 -12.98
CA ARG A 310 -16.98 -6.33 -14.05
C ARG A 310 -15.89 -7.15 -14.75
N ARG A 311 -14.79 -6.49 -15.18
CA ARG A 311 -13.66 -7.18 -15.82
C ARG A 311 -13.11 -8.30 -14.96
N TYR A 312 -12.88 -8.05 -13.66
CA TYR A 312 -12.38 -9.05 -12.73
C TYR A 312 -13.33 -10.25 -12.61
N LEU A 313 -14.63 -10.00 -12.42
CA LEU A 313 -15.62 -11.06 -12.29
C LEU A 313 -15.83 -11.86 -13.60
N ASP A 314 -15.73 -11.21 -14.75
CA ASP A 314 -15.73 -11.89 -16.06
C ASP A 314 -14.55 -12.86 -16.19
N GLY A 315 -13.37 -12.48 -15.71
CA GLY A 315 -12.19 -13.34 -15.67
C GLY A 315 -12.33 -14.52 -14.70
N VAL A 316 -12.91 -14.26 -13.51
CA VAL A 316 -13.09 -15.30 -12.46
C VAL A 316 -14.17 -16.32 -12.88
N TYR A 317 -15.26 -15.87 -13.49
CA TYR A 317 -16.40 -16.71 -13.90
C TYR A 317 -16.43 -16.92 -15.42
N SER A 318 -15.30 -17.31 -16.01
CA SER A 318 -15.12 -17.36 -17.46
C SER A 318 -15.74 -18.58 -18.17
N ALA A 319 -16.15 -19.63 -17.41
CA ALA A 319 -16.71 -20.84 -18.02
C ALA A 319 -18.02 -20.55 -18.78
N PRO A 320 -18.27 -21.19 -19.95
CA PRO A 320 -19.45 -20.91 -20.78
C PRO A 320 -20.78 -21.08 -20.01
N TRP A 321 -20.89 -22.09 -19.15
CA TRP A 321 -22.09 -22.35 -18.36
C TRP A 321 -22.37 -21.28 -17.29
N GLN A 322 -21.38 -20.44 -16.96
CA GLN A 322 -21.52 -19.32 -16.03
C GLN A 322 -22.02 -18.04 -16.70
N ALA A 323 -22.26 -18.03 -18.01
CA ALA A 323 -22.72 -16.85 -18.72
C ALA A 323 -23.99 -16.21 -18.14
N PRO A 324 -25.05 -16.95 -17.76
CA PRO A 324 -26.22 -16.32 -17.14
C PRO A 324 -25.90 -15.59 -15.82
N LEU A 325 -24.97 -16.15 -15.01
CA LEU A 325 -24.50 -15.53 -13.79
C LEU A 325 -23.73 -14.22 -14.09
N ARG A 326 -22.83 -14.24 -15.08
CA ARG A 326 -22.11 -13.03 -15.50
C ARG A 326 -23.05 -11.92 -15.95
N TRP A 327 -24.06 -12.24 -16.77
CA TRP A 327 -25.04 -11.26 -17.24
C TRP A 327 -25.85 -10.65 -16.08
N ALA A 328 -26.26 -11.46 -15.12
CA ALA A 328 -26.98 -10.98 -13.96
C ALA A 328 -26.10 -10.05 -13.07
N VAL A 329 -24.84 -10.43 -12.88
CA VAL A 329 -23.87 -9.62 -12.11
C VAL A 329 -23.52 -8.32 -12.85
N ASP A 330 -23.27 -8.37 -14.15
CA ASP A 330 -23.00 -7.18 -14.98
C ASP A 330 -24.19 -6.20 -14.94
N GLY A 331 -25.41 -6.69 -15.13
CA GLY A 331 -26.61 -5.87 -15.02
C GLY A 331 -26.77 -5.23 -13.63
N GLY A 332 -26.53 -6.00 -12.56
CA GLY A 332 -26.58 -5.50 -11.20
C GLY A 332 -25.51 -4.44 -10.90
N LEU A 333 -24.29 -4.62 -11.40
CA LEU A 333 -23.21 -3.64 -11.24
C LEU A 333 -23.46 -2.37 -12.06
N ARG A 334 -24.01 -2.46 -13.28
CA ARG A 334 -24.41 -1.29 -14.08
C ARG A 334 -25.50 -0.47 -13.39
N LEU A 335 -26.55 -1.14 -12.91
CA LEU A 335 -27.61 -0.46 -12.17
C LEU A 335 -27.05 0.28 -10.94
N ARG A 336 -26.18 -0.39 -10.21
CA ARG A 336 -25.56 0.20 -9.03
C ARG A 336 -24.66 1.37 -9.38
N GLU A 337 -23.84 1.27 -10.43
CA GLU A 337 -23.01 2.34 -10.96
C GLU A 337 -23.84 3.61 -11.20
N GLU A 338 -24.97 3.49 -11.92
CA GLU A 338 -25.84 4.61 -12.22
C GLU A 338 -26.48 5.21 -10.95
N LEU A 339 -26.85 4.39 -9.97
CA LEU A 339 -27.39 4.87 -8.69
C LEU A 339 -26.33 5.65 -7.88
N GLU A 340 -25.08 5.14 -7.84
CA GLU A 340 -23.99 5.81 -7.13
C GLU A 340 -23.57 7.12 -7.81
N VAL A 341 -23.51 7.15 -9.14
CA VAL A 341 -23.24 8.36 -9.93
C VAL A 341 -24.32 9.41 -9.67
N ARG A 342 -25.60 9.04 -9.72
CA ARG A 342 -26.69 9.96 -9.40
C ARG A 342 -26.65 10.48 -7.97
N ALA A 343 -26.24 9.64 -7.02
CA ALA A 343 -26.11 10.03 -5.62
C ALA A 343 -24.91 10.96 -5.36
N SER A 344 -23.88 10.91 -6.20
CA SER A 344 -22.68 11.75 -6.11
C SER A 344 -22.87 13.12 -6.77
N ALA A 345 -23.89 13.31 -7.59
CA ALA A 345 -24.18 14.59 -8.24
C ALA A 345 -24.48 15.70 -7.20
N PRO A 346 -23.96 16.93 -7.40
CA PRO A 346 -24.25 18.06 -6.52
C PRO A 346 -25.77 18.30 -6.44
N ARG A 347 -26.32 18.34 -5.23
CA ARG A 347 -27.73 18.70 -5.06
C ARG A 347 -27.94 20.16 -5.51
N PRO A 348 -28.93 20.44 -6.40
CA PRO A 348 -29.23 21.81 -6.77
C PRO A 348 -29.55 22.62 -5.51
N PRO A 349 -29.15 23.91 -5.47
CA PRO A 349 -29.46 24.79 -4.35
C PRO A 349 -30.96 24.79 -4.11
N ARG A 350 -31.39 24.50 -2.87
CA ARG A 350 -32.81 24.64 -2.51
C ARG A 350 -33.27 26.04 -2.86
N ARG A 351 -34.14 26.16 -3.86
CA ARG A 351 -34.81 27.43 -4.14
C ARG A 351 -35.45 27.88 -2.84
N GLY A 352 -34.93 28.97 -2.27
CA GLY A 352 -35.51 29.59 -1.08
C GLY A 352 -36.98 29.86 -1.36
N ARG A 353 -37.87 29.36 -0.51
CA ARG A 353 -39.26 29.81 -0.50
C ARG A 353 -39.19 31.30 -0.23
N ARG A 354 -39.46 32.11 -1.26
CA ARG A 354 -39.78 33.52 -1.04
C ARG A 354 -41.03 33.54 -0.15
N LYS A 355 -40.88 34.12 1.04
CA LYS A 355 -42.00 34.51 1.90
C LYS A 355 -42.67 35.74 1.28
#